data_162e62f68de4a97f52099a62b600a831
#
_entry.id   162e62f68de4a97f52099a62b600a831
#
_cell.length_a   1.000
_cell.length_b   1.000
_cell.length_c   1.000
_cell.angle_alpha   90.00
_cell.angle_beta   90.00
_cell.angle_gamma   90.00
#
_symmetry.space_group_name_H-M   'P 1'
#
loop_
_entity.id
_entity.type
_entity.pdbx_description
1 polymer ?
#
loop_
_entity_poly.entity_id
_entity_poly.type
_entity_poly.pdbx_seq_one_letter_code
_entity_poly.pdbx_strand_id
1 'polypeptide(L)'
;MTTITVSPEELRARARELRALRQQHLDLMKKMRILVLSLSEDWQGDAQKAFEQNFLAKSRIMNDLASTLEKYAELMESAARETEKMDQSLLQSIKSLL
;
A
#
# COMPACT_ATOMS: atom_id res chain seq x y z
N MET A 1 -19.24 18.03 11.63
CA MET A 1 -18.17 18.68 10.85
C MET A 1 -16.85 17.96 11.11
N THR A 2 -16.27 17.37 10.08
CA THR A 2 -15.02 16.63 10.25
C THR A 2 -13.86 17.60 10.13
N THR A 3 -13.17 17.81 11.24
CA THR A 3 -11.95 18.62 11.23
C THR A 3 -10.78 17.70 10.91
N ILE A 4 -10.08 17.95 9.82
CA ILE A 4 -8.86 17.23 9.51
C ILE A 4 -7.75 17.83 10.36
N THR A 5 -7.32 17.07 11.39
CA THR A 5 -6.26 17.50 12.30
C THR A 5 -4.87 17.09 11.84
N VAL A 6 -4.78 16.34 10.74
CA VAL A 6 -3.53 15.79 10.21
C VAL A 6 -2.96 16.76 9.18
N SER A 7 -1.69 17.15 9.34
CA SER A 7 -1.01 18.05 8.41
C SER A 7 -0.67 17.36 7.08
N PRO A 8 -0.51 18.14 5.98
CA PRO A 8 -0.04 17.57 4.71
C PRO A 8 1.29 16.82 4.83
N GLU A 9 2.23 17.32 5.64
CA GLU A 9 3.51 16.64 5.86
C GLU A 9 3.31 15.28 6.51
N GLU A 10 2.41 15.19 7.49
CA GLU A 10 2.11 13.93 8.16
C GLU A 10 1.42 12.95 7.21
N LEU A 11 0.48 13.42 6.38
CA LEU A 11 -0.16 12.57 5.37
C LEU A 11 0.88 11.98 4.40
N ARG A 12 1.83 12.78 3.95
CA ARG A 12 2.91 12.30 3.08
C ARG A 12 3.83 11.33 3.79
N ALA A 13 4.13 11.58 5.07
CA ALA A 13 4.95 10.67 5.87
C ALA A 13 4.27 9.31 6.01
N ARG A 14 2.95 9.29 6.27
CA ARG A 14 2.19 8.04 6.36
C ARG A 14 2.09 7.33 5.02
N ALA A 15 1.97 8.07 3.93
CA ALA A 15 2.00 7.48 2.58
C ALA A 15 3.33 6.77 2.32
N ARG A 16 4.46 7.37 2.72
CA ARG A 16 5.77 6.74 2.61
C ARG A 16 5.89 5.49 3.49
N GLU A 17 5.34 5.52 4.70
CA GLU A 17 5.31 4.35 5.58
C GLU A 17 4.51 3.20 4.95
N LEU A 18 3.35 3.50 4.37
CA LEU A 18 2.53 2.50 3.66
C LEU A 18 3.29 1.88 2.50
N ARG A 19 4.02 2.68 1.72
CA ARG A 19 4.82 2.17 0.62
C ARG A 19 5.98 1.31 1.10
N ALA A 20 6.59 1.65 2.22
CA ALA A 20 7.63 0.84 2.83
C ALA A 20 7.07 -0.52 3.29
N LEU A 21 5.90 -0.53 3.92
CA LEU A 21 5.21 -1.75 4.32
C LEU A 21 4.80 -2.60 3.11
N ARG A 22 4.31 -1.95 2.05
CA ARG A 22 4.00 -2.62 0.79
C ARG A 22 5.22 -3.32 0.22
N GLN A 23 6.36 -2.66 0.22
CA GLN A 23 7.61 -3.25 -0.28
C GLN A 23 8.04 -4.44 0.57
N GLN A 24 7.95 -4.35 1.90
CA GLN A 24 8.23 -5.47 2.80
C GLN A 24 7.31 -6.65 2.52
N HIS A 25 6.02 -6.38 2.29
CA HIS A 25 5.04 -7.39 1.93
C HIS A 25 5.41 -8.11 0.62
N LEU A 26 5.76 -7.36 -0.42
CA LEU A 26 6.17 -7.91 -1.71
C LEU A 26 7.44 -8.75 -1.59
N ASP A 27 8.41 -8.29 -0.80
CA ASP A 27 9.66 -9.02 -0.56
C ASP A 27 9.39 -10.33 0.19
N LEU A 28 8.51 -10.30 1.19
CA LEU A 28 8.10 -11.49 1.92
C LEU A 28 7.39 -12.50 1.02
N MET A 29 6.49 -12.03 0.17
CA MET A 29 5.78 -12.88 -0.80
C MET A 29 6.76 -13.56 -1.76
N LYS A 30 7.78 -12.83 -2.21
CA LYS A 30 8.82 -13.38 -3.07
C LYS A 30 9.60 -14.50 -2.36
N LYS A 31 9.98 -14.28 -1.11
CA LYS A 31 10.66 -15.29 -0.30
C LYS A 31 9.80 -16.52 -0.08
N MET A 32 8.52 -16.35 0.23
CA MET A 32 7.57 -17.44 0.38
C MET A 32 7.44 -18.26 -0.89
N ARG A 33 7.36 -17.59 -2.04
CA ARG A 33 7.27 -18.26 -3.34
C ARG A 33 8.50 -19.14 -3.60
N ILE A 34 9.69 -18.64 -3.32
CA ILE A 34 10.94 -19.39 -3.46
C ILE A 34 10.92 -20.64 -2.58
N LEU A 35 10.48 -20.49 -1.31
CA LEU A 35 10.36 -21.61 -0.39
C LEU A 35 9.38 -22.68 -0.90
N VAL A 36 8.21 -22.26 -1.36
CA VAL A 36 7.17 -23.18 -1.87
C VAL A 36 7.67 -23.91 -3.11
N LEU A 37 8.32 -23.20 -4.03
CA LEU A 37 8.87 -23.83 -5.24
C LEU A 37 9.99 -24.80 -4.92
N SER A 38 10.81 -24.53 -3.89
CA SER A 38 11.88 -25.44 -3.47
C SER A 38 11.32 -26.76 -2.89
N LEU A 39 10.14 -26.74 -2.29
CA LEU A 39 9.48 -27.94 -1.78
C LEU A 39 9.12 -28.92 -2.92
N SER A 40 8.82 -28.42 -4.12
CA SER A 40 8.44 -29.24 -5.25
C SER A 40 9.59 -30.12 -5.76
N GLU A 41 10.84 -29.81 -5.38
CA GLU A 41 12.01 -30.61 -5.73
C GLU A 41 12.04 -31.95 -4.95
N ASP A 42 11.62 -31.89 -3.66
CA ASP A 42 11.67 -33.03 -2.77
C ASP A 42 10.31 -33.66 -2.47
N TRP A 43 9.23 -32.92 -2.76
CA TRP A 43 7.85 -33.34 -2.48
C TRP A 43 7.05 -33.36 -3.78
N GLN A 44 6.65 -34.58 -4.19
CA GLN A 44 5.89 -34.80 -5.42
C GLN A 44 4.58 -35.54 -5.11
N GLY A 45 3.62 -35.43 -6.03
CA GLY A 45 2.35 -36.12 -5.93
C GLY A 45 1.16 -35.17 -5.87
N ASP A 46 -0.03 -35.74 -5.65
CA ASP A 46 -1.29 -35.00 -5.71
C ASP A 46 -1.41 -33.97 -4.57
N ALA A 47 -0.92 -34.32 -3.38
CA ALA A 47 -0.94 -33.42 -2.24
C ALA A 47 -0.06 -32.19 -2.50
N GLN A 48 1.10 -32.36 -3.09
CA GLN A 48 2.01 -31.28 -3.45
C GLN A 48 1.35 -30.36 -4.50
N LYS A 49 0.72 -30.93 -5.52
CA LYS A 49 0.03 -30.15 -6.55
C LYS A 49 -1.12 -29.33 -5.97
N ALA A 50 -1.90 -29.93 -5.06
CA ALA A 50 -2.99 -29.25 -4.39
C ALA A 50 -2.49 -28.09 -3.54
N PHE A 51 -1.38 -28.30 -2.82
CA PHE A 51 -0.74 -27.26 -2.02
C PHE A 51 -0.26 -26.10 -2.90
N GLU A 52 0.43 -26.41 -3.99
CA GLU A 52 0.95 -25.40 -4.92
C GLU A 52 -0.17 -24.57 -5.54
N GLN A 53 -1.24 -25.21 -5.97
CA GLN A 53 -2.41 -24.52 -6.53
C GLN A 53 -3.07 -23.60 -5.50
N ASN A 54 -3.19 -24.06 -4.27
CA ASN A 54 -3.73 -23.24 -3.17
C ASN A 54 -2.83 -22.04 -2.90
N PHE A 55 -1.52 -22.23 -2.87
CA PHE A 55 -0.55 -21.15 -2.67
C PHE A 55 -0.66 -20.10 -3.79
N LEU A 56 -0.74 -20.55 -5.05
CA LEU A 56 -0.86 -19.62 -6.18
C LEU A 56 -2.16 -18.82 -6.12
N ALA A 57 -3.26 -19.45 -5.72
CA ALA A 57 -4.54 -18.76 -5.55
C ALA A 57 -4.46 -17.69 -4.45
N LYS A 58 -3.86 -18.03 -3.31
CA LYS A 58 -3.66 -17.08 -2.20
C LYS A 58 -2.68 -15.96 -2.56
N SER A 59 -1.68 -16.24 -3.40
CA SER A 59 -0.73 -15.25 -3.88
C SER A 59 -1.40 -14.12 -4.66
N ARG A 60 -2.45 -14.42 -5.41
CA ARG A 60 -3.23 -13.39 -6.12
C ARG A 60 -3.87 -12.41 -5.14
N ILE A 61 -4.48 -12.93 -4.06
CA ILE A 61 -5.10 -12.11 -3.01
C ILE A 61 -4.04 -11.20 -2.37
N MET A 62 -2.85 -11.73 -2.10
CA MET A 62 -1.75 -10.98 -1.51
C MET A 62 -1.21 -9.89 -2.44
N ASN A 63 -1.16 -10.16 -3.75
CA ASN A 63 -0.78 -9.16 -4.75
C ASN A 63 -1.85 -8.05 -4.85
N ASP A 64 -3.13 -8.41 -4.74
CA ASP A 64 -4.22 -7.43 -4.72
C ASP A 64 -4.12 -6.53 -3.49
N LEU A 65 -3.70 -7.08 -2.35
CA LEU A 65 -3.44 -6.29 -1.14
C LEU A 65 -2.34 -5.25 -1.37
N ALA A 66 -1.25 -5.64 -2.02
CA ALA A 66 -0.16 -4.71 -2.36
C ALA A 66 -0.67 -3.56 -3.24
N SER A 67 -1.52 -3.85 -4.21
CA SER A 67 -2.15 -2.84 -5.06
C SER A 67 -3.05 -1.91 -4.26
N THR A 68 -3.80 -2.45 -3.30
CA THR A 68 -4.67 -1.67 -2.41
C THR A 68 -3.84 -0.73 -1.53
N LEU A 69 -2.72 -1.19 -0.99
CA LEU A 69 -1.82 -0.35 -0.18
C LEU A 69 -1.27 0.83 -0.99
N GLU A 70 -0.92 0.61 -2.26
CA GLU A 70 -0.50 1.69 -3.14
C GLU A 70 -1.61 2.73 -3.35
N LYS A 71 -2.84 2.26 -3.56
CA LYS A 71 -4.00 3.16 -3.70
C LYS A 71 -4.24 4.00 -2.45
N TYR A 72 -4.06 3.40 -1.27
CA TYR A 72 -4.19 4.14 -0.01
C TYR A 72 -3.11 5.22 0.12
N ALA A 73 -1.87 4.90 -0.26
CA ALA A 73 -0.78 5.88 -0.26
C ALA A 73 -1.08 7.04 -1.22
N GLU A 74 -1.58 6.74 -2.42
CA GLU A 74 -1.99 7.75 -3.39
C GLU A 74 -3.11 8.65 -2.86
N LEU A 75 -4.10 8.06 -2.17
CA LEU A 75 -5.19 8.82 -1.56
C LEU A 75 -4.67 9.76 -0.47
N MET A 76 -3.72 9.32 0.33
CA MET A 76 -3.11 10.17 1.36
C MET A 76 -2.34 11.34 0.73
N GLU A 77 -1.61 11.10 -0.34
CA GLU A 77 -0.91 12.14 -1.07
C GLU A 77 -1.87 13.12 -1.74
N SER A 78 -2.97 12.60 -2.28
CA SER A 78 -4.01 13.43 -2.86
C SER A 78 -4.67 14.33 -1.80
N ALA A 79 -4.96 13.76 -0.63
CA ALA A 79 -5.51 14.51 0.49
C ALA A 79 -4.54 15.61 0.95
N ALA A 80 -3.23 15.33 0.98
CA ALA A 80 -2.21 16.31 1.31
C ALA A 80 -2.22 17.47 0.33
N ARG A 81 -2.28 17.19 -0.97
CA ARG A 81 -2.34 18.23 -2.01
C ARG A 81 -3.59 19.09 -1.90
N GLU A 82 -4.75 18.48 -1.66
CA GLU A 82 -6.00 19.21 -1.52
C GLU A 82 -5.99 20.12 -0.28
N THR A 83 -5.47 19.63 0.83
CA THR A 83 -5.33 20.41 2.05
C THR A 83 -4.43 21.64 1.83
N GLU A 84 -3.30 21.47 1.14
CA GLU A 84 -2.39 22.56 0.80
C GLU A 84 -3.04 23.61 -0.09
N LYS A 85 -3.83 23.18 -1.09
CA LYS A 85 -4.56 24.10 -1.97
C LYS A 85 -5.58 24.91 -1.19
N MET A 86 -6.29 24.30 -0.26
CA MET A 86 -7.25 24.98 0.59
C MET A 86 -6.56 26.01 1.47
N ASP A 87 -5.44 25.66 2.08
CA ASP A 87 -4.66 26.56 2.92
C ASP A 87 -4.14 27.75 2.11
N GLN A 88 -3.63 27.52 0.90
CA GLN A 88 -3.17 28.57 0.01
C GLN A 88 -4.31 29.48 -0.45
N SER A 89 -5.47 28.92 -0.76
CA SER A 89 -6.64 29.70 -1.16
C SER A 89 -7.12 30.58 -0.02
N LEU A 90 -7.15 30.06 1.19
CA LEU A 90 -7.54 30.82 2.37
C LEU A 90 -6.57 31.98 2.63
N LEU A 91 -5.27 31.70 2.56
CA LEU A 91 -4.24 32.71 2.75
C LEU A 91 -4.36 33.83 1.71
N GLN A 92 -4.60 33.46 0.43
CA GLN A 92 -4.79 34.40 -0.64
C GLN A 92 -6.03 35.28 -0.41
N SER A 93 -7.13 34.68 0.03
CA SER A 93 -8.36 35.39 0.37
C SER A 93 -8.14 36.38 1.52
N ILE A 94 -7.39 36.00 2.53
CA ILE A 94 -7.04 36.89 3.66
C ILE A 94 -6.19 38.06 3.16
N LYS A 95 -5.19 37.79 2.34
CA LYS A 95 -4.32 38.84 1.76
C LYS A 95 -5.11 39.84 0.91
N SER A 96 -6.09 39.37 0.17
CA SER A 96 -6.91 40.25 -0.69
C SER A 96 -7.88 41.12 0.12
N LEU A 97 -8.17 40.75 1.35
CA LEU A 97 -9.01 41.54 2.26
C LEU A 97 -8.23 42.62 2.99
N LEU A 98 -6.92 42.53 3.05
CA LEU A 98 -6.05 43.51 3.66
C LEU A 98 -5.66 44.62 2.68
#